data_4b9fc55320f4d954216fbfc40bfbf4bf
#
_entry.id   4b9fc55320f4d954216fbfc40bfbf4bf
#
_cell.length_a   1.000
_cell.length_b   1.000
_cell.length_c   1.000
_cell.angle_alpha   90.00
_cell.angle_beta   90.00
_cell.angle_gamma   90.00
#
_symmetry.space_group_name_H-M   'P 1'
#
loop_
_entity.id
_entity.type
_entity.pdbx_description
1 polymer ?
#
loop_
_entity_poly.entity_id
_entity_poly.type
_entity_poly.pdbx_seq_one_letter_code
_entity_poly.pdbx_strand_id
1 'polypeptide(L)'
;MHTWTKKGIALAVSGVLTIGMAASLPFSSFAESAGENVIFQAECEDLDGATTWTDIYGQQFPGYSGSGFCYLTGETLTFEVEAPEDGMYEFTTRSAQILDKNGREQTISINGSEFMMKMPYADSWTDFSFGIHRLKKGTNKIQLLPKYGYGAYDTITVKKADLPALNVSPTLSDSKATSETQGLMNYLCDVYGKHMLSGQQEIYGGGHTESSPNGYSGADLQGYETEFEYIKKNFGDYPAIRGFDYMNYNPLYGWDDQTTERIIEWGTERNGIPTVCWHINVPKDFANYELGDAVDWKGCTYKPDETDFDTSKAIVEGTKEYEYVMLTIKTLAAELKKVQDAGVPIIFRPYHEAEGNTNIDGSGSWFWWGKSGAEVYKKLWKQLYTTLTEEYGIHNLIWEYNSYDYSTSPQWYPGDDCVDIVGYDKYNCVYNRHDGKTSGPNEDAISSTFYTLVNLTNGKKLVSMPENDTVPSLENIEIEKAN
;
A
#
# COMPACT_ATOMS: atom_id res chain seq x y z
N MET A 1 -29.19 -53.76 8.77
CA MET A 1 -29.19 -54.43 10.07
C MET A 1 -27.83 -54.23 10.70
N HIS A 2 -27.70 -53.39 11.62
CA HIS A 2 -27.21 -53.46 12.98
C HIS A 2 -27.00 -52.06 13.51
N THR A 3 -27.88 -51.67 14.33
CA THR A 3 -27.84 -50.52 15.25
C THR A 3 -26.84 -50.78 16.37
N TRP A 4 -26.04 -49.77 16.75
CA TRP A 4 -25.46 -49.67 18.08
C TRP A 4 -25.59 -48.26 18.67
N THR A 5 -26.11 -48.30 19.86
CA THR A 5 -26.57 -47.21 20.70
C THR A 5 -25.44 -46.52 21.46
N LYS A 6 -25.71 -45.28 21.83
CA LYS A 6 -24.97 -44.41 22.76
C LYS A 6 -24.72 -45.04 24.12
N LYS A 7 -23.54 -44.81 24.70
CA LYS A 7 -23.34 -44.68 26.17
C LYS A 7 -22.24 -43.68 26.45
N GLY A 8 -22.58 -42.65 27.18
CA GLY A 8 -21.65 -41.67 27.75
C GLY A 8 -20.98 -42.25 29.02
N ILE A 9 -19.75 -41.82 29.24
CA ILE A 9 -19.06 -41.99 30.53
C ILE A 9 -18.43 -40.63 30.85
N ALA A 10 -18.89 -40.02 31.93
CA ALA A 10 -18.24 -38.90 32.61
C ALA A 10 -17.10 -39.48 33.48
N LEU A 11 -15.90 -38.95 33.35
CA LEU A 11 -14.81 -39.19 34.30
C LEU A 11 -14.40 -37.84 34.90
N ALA A 12 -14.69 -37.66 36.15
CA ALA A 12 -14.12 -36.64 36.99
C ALA A 12 -12.72 -37.10 37.43
N VAL A 13 -11.70 -36.29 37.18
CA VAL A 13 -10.38 -36.49 37.78
C VAL A 13 -10.02 -35.22 38.58
N SER A 14 -10.03 -35.41 39.88
CA SER A 14 -9.44 -34.51 40.86
C SER A 14 -7.90 -34.64 40.77
N GLY A 15 -7.20 -33.60 40.49
CA GLY A 15 -5.72 -33.54 40.48
C GLY A 15 -5.23 -32.36 41.29
N VAL A 16 -4.41 -32.67 42.24
CA VAL A 16 -3.84 -31.91 43.34
C VAL A 16 -3.04 -30.69 42.85
N LEU A 17 -3.32 -29.52 43.46
CA LEU A 17 -2.53 -28.32 43.38
C LEU A 17 -1.15 -28.54 44.03
N THR A 18 -0.08 -28.28 43.28
CA THR A 18 1.22 -27.91 43.86
C THR A 18 1.45 -26.45 43.58
N ILE A 19 1.44 -25.66 44.65
CA ILE A 19 1.67 -24.23 44.63
C ILE A 19 3.21 -23.99 44.50
N GLY A 20 3.61 -23.48 43.33
CA GLY A 20 4.90 -22.83 43.16
C GLY A 20 4.66 -21.31 43.25
N MET A 21 5.16 -20.66 44.29
CA MET A 21 5.13 -19.21 44.39
C MET A 21 6.06 -18.58 43.34
N ALA A 22 5.49 -18.10 42.26
CA ALA A 22 6.08 -17.03 41.48
C ALA A 22 5.41 -15.73 41.92
N ALA A 23 6.21 -14.71 42.19
CA ALA A 23 5.74 -13.41 42.65
C ALA A 23 4.86 -12.79 41.54
N SER A 24 3.55 -12.80 41.78
CA SER A 24 2.60 -12.09 40.96
C SER A 24 2.69 -10.60 41.29
N LEU A 25 3.10 -9.80 40.33
CA LEU A 25 2.81 -8.36 40.34
C LEU A 25 1.30 -8.17 40.43
N PRO A 26 0.79 -7.17 41.13
CA PRO A 26 -0.63 -7.00 41.32
C PRO A 26 -1.28 -6.60 39.98
N PHE A 27 -2.09 -7.48 39.42
CA PHE A 27 -3.09 -7.12 38.40
C PHE A 27 -4.08 -6.16 39.08
N SER A 28 -3.97 -4.86 38.80
CA SER A 28 -5.02 -3.92 39.13
C SER A 28 -6.22 -4.23 38.27
N SER A 29 -7.31 -4.64 38.91
CA SER A 29 -8.58 -4.96 38.30
C SER A 29 -9.25 -3.70 37.74
N PHE A 30 -9.09 -3.42 36.47
CA PHE A 30 -10.05 -2.64 35.69
C PHE A 30 -10.98 -3.60 34.94
N ALA A 31 -11.83 -4.30 35.70
CA ALA A 31 -12.87 -5.14 35.15
C ALA A 31 -14.22 -4.39 35.24
N GLU A 32 -14.32 -3.25 34.49
CA GLU A 32 -15.65 -2.69 34.19
C GLU A 32 -15.56 -1.97 32.83
N SER A 33 -16.02 -2.66 31.79
CA SER A 33 -16.17 -2.30 30.39
C SER A 33 -15.02 -2.69 29.41
N ALA A 34 -14.30 -3.79 29.64
CA ALA A 34 -13.57 -4.37 28.51
C ALA A 34 -14.61 -4.83 27.47
N GLY A 35 -14.65 -4.16 26.30
CA GLY A 35 -15.53 -4.55 25.18
C GLY A 35 -15.28 -6.00 24.78
N GLU A 36 -16.24 -6.64 24.13
CA GLU A 36 -16.05 -7.97 23.55
C GLU A 36 -14.74 -7.99 22.76
N ASN A 37 -13.89 -9.03 22.99
CA ASN A 37 -12.63 -9.29 22.30
C ASN A 37 -11.35 -8.53 22.76
N VAL A 38 -11.38 -7.71 23.79
CA VAL A 38 -10.16 -7.11 24.37
C VAL A 38 -9.34 -8.21 25.06
N ILE A 39 -8.05 -8.33 24.67
CA ILE A 39 -7.12 -9.29 25.26
C ILE A 39 -6.04 -8.63 26.11
N PHE A 40 -5.83 -7.33 25.96
CA PHE A 40 -4.91 -6.54 26.75
C PHE A 40 -5.37 -5.08 26.83
N GLN A 41 -5.25 -4.48 28.00
CA GLN A 41 -5.44 -3.05 28.24
C GLN A 41 -4.60 -2.61 29.42
N ALA A 42 -3.90 -1.48 29.27
CA ALA A 42 -3.07 -0.91 30.35
C ALA A 42 -2.99 0.62 30.24
N GLU A 43 -2.74 1.25 31.39
CA GLU A 43 -2.20 2.62 31.44
C GLU A 43 -0.76 2.57 30.96
N CYS A 44 -0.38 3.49 30.06
CA CYS A 44 0.98 3.48 29.51
C CYS A 44 2.05 3.80 30.57
N GLU A 45 1.68 4.53 31.62
CA GLU A 45 2.57 4.83 32.77
C GLU A 45 2.96 3.61 33.61
N ASP A 46 2.19 2.52 33.51
CA ASP A 46 2.41 1.27 34.24
C ASP A 46 3.28 0.27 33.44
N LEU A 47 3.64 0.58 32.21
CA LEU A 47 4.42 -0.31 31.37
C LEU A 47 5.93 -0.27 31.69
N ASP A 48 6.63 -1.35 31.41
CA ASP A 48 8.09 -1.41 31.61
C ASP A 48 8.81 -0.37 30.73
N GLY A 49 9.71 0.39 31.35
CA GLY A 49 10.42 1.51 30.74
C GLY A 49 9.67 2.85 30.79
N ALA A 50 8.48 2.89 31.43
CA ALA A 50 7.68 4.09 31.49
C ALA A 50 8.29 5.18 32.41
N THR A 51 8.12 6.43 31.98
CA THR A 51 8.29 7.61 32.83
C THR A 51 6.96 8.36 32.83
N THR A 52 6.43 8.63 34.01
CA THR A 52 5.14 9.31 34.18
C THR A 52 5.27 10.81 33.98
N TRP A 53 4.47 11.35 33.09
CA TRP A 53 4.38 12.78 32.75
C TRP A 53 2.99 13.33 33.06
N THR A 54 2.91 14.62 33.40
CA THR A 54 1.66 15.36 33.57
C THR A 54 1.62 16.62 32.69
N ASP A 55 2.72 16.92 32.02
CA ASP A 55 2.87 18.06 31.12
C ASP A 55 3.69 17.68 29.87
N ILE A 56 3.56 18.47 28.83
CA ILE A 56 4.39 18.40 27.63
C ILE A 56 5.10 19.75 27.48
N TYR A 57 6.43 19.76 27.55
CA TYR A 57 7.25 20.98 27.51
C TYR A 57 6.84 22.04 28.53
N GLY A 58 6.48 21.63 29.75
CA GLY A 58 6.07 22.51 30.83
C GLY A 58 4.66 23.07 30.73
N GLN A 59 3.89 22.65 29.74
CA GLN A 59 2.45 22.91 29.63
C GLN A 59 1.65 21.72 30.19
N GLN A 60 0.80 21.98 31.19
CA GLN A 60 -0.12 20.98 31.69
C GLN A 60 -0.96 20.41 30.55
N PHE A 61 -1.01 19.08 30.47
CA PHE A 61 -1.78 18.38 29.44
C PHE A 61 -2.83 17.46 30.11
N PRO A 62 -3.94 18.03 30.62
CA PRO A 62 -4.92 17.32 31.43
C PRO A 62 -5.80 16.37 30.62
N GLY A 63 -6.55 15.53 31.35
CA GLY A 63 -7.55 14.64 30.78
C GLY A 63 -7.07 13.23 30.48
N TYR A 64 -5.85 12.88 30.91
CA TYR A 64 -5.36 11.50 30.96
C TYR A 64 -6.11 10.71 32.05
N SER A 65 -6.05 9.39 31.97
CA SER A 65 -6.45 8.47 33.03
C SER A 65 -5.27 8.23 34.00
N GLY A 66 -5.49 7.49 35.08
CA GLY A 66 -4.41 7.17 36.02
C GLY A 66 -3.79 8.40 36.73
N SER A 67 -2.49 8.36 36.97
CA SER A 67 -1.73 9.42 37.62
C SER A 67 -0.96 10.31 36.64
N GLY A 68 -0.88 9.91 35.37
CA GLY A 68 -0.18 10.62 34.30
C GLY A 68 -0.23 9.88 32.97
N PHE A 69 0.72 10.17 32.11
CA PHE A 69 0.86 9.54 30.80
C PHE A 69 2.33 9.36 30.45
N CYS A 70 2.65 8.59 29.43
CA CYS A 70 3.98 8.49 28.88
C CYS A 70 4.20 9.48 27.73
N TYR A 71 5.27 10.24 27.79
CA TYR A 71 5.72 11.07 26.68
C TYR A 71 7.06 10.56 26.18
N LEU A 72 7.06 9.86 25.04
CA LEU A 72 8.22 9.16 24.56
C LEU A 72 9.24 10.11 23.93
N THR A 73 10.28 10.45 24.68
CA THR A 73 11.39 11.30 24.23
C THR A 73 12.71 10.54 24.04
N GLY A 74 12.78 9.32 24.58
CA GLY A 74 13.97 8.45 24.53
C GLY A 74 13.70 7.06 25.11
N GLU A 75 12.65 6.94 25.90
CA GLU A 75 12.24 5.71 26.56
C GLU A 75 11.50 4.79 25.58
N THR A 76 11.64 3.49 25.77
CA THR A 76 10.86 2.46 25.08
C THR A 76 9.89 1.84 26.08
N LEU A 77 8.60 1.88 25.79
CA LEU A 77 7.62 1.13 26.57
C LEU A 77 7.60 -0.31 26.12
N THR A 78 7.65 -1.25 27.05
CA THR A 78 7.62 -2.68 26.75
C THR A 78 6.50 -3.36 27.55
N PHE A 79 5.77 -4.26 26.89
CA PHE A 79 4.74 -5.08 27.54
C PHE A 79 4.57 -6.40 26.78
N GLU A 80 3.90 -7.36 27.43
CA GLU A 80 3.61 -8.67 26.86
C GLU A 80 2.10 -8.84 26.69
N VAL A 81 1.72 -9.40 25.57
CA VAL A 81 0.31 -9.70 25.25
C VAL A 81 0.15 -11.20 25.08
N GLU A 82 -0.70 -11.83 25.90
CA GLU A 82 -1.08 -13.22 25.77
C GLU A 82 -2.23 -13.37 24.76
N ALA A 83 -1.91 -13.79 23.54
CA ALA A 83 -2.93 -14.07 22.54
C ALA A 83 -3.50 -15.49 22.71
N PRO A 84 -4.83 -15.65 22.78
CA PRO A 84 -5.46 -16.96 22.97
C PRO A 84 -5.31 -17.90 21.75
N GLU A 85 -5.09 -17.33 20.56
CA GLU A 85 -4.93 -18.05 19.29
C GLU A 85 -4.07 -17.26 18.32
N ASP A 86 -3.54 -17.91 17.27
CA ASP A 86 -2.97 -17.19 16.13
C ASP A 86 -4.07 -16.39 15.44
N GLY A 87 -3.79 -15.12 15.12
CA GLY A 87 -4.82 -14.29 14.50
C GLY A 87 -4.41 -12.82 14.36
N MET A 88 -5.36 -12.04 13.89
CA MET A 88 -5.22 -10.60 13.67
C MET A 88 -5.78 -9.82 14.84
N TYR A 89 -5.01 -8.84 15.31
CA TYR A 89 -5.34 -8.03 16.49
C TYR A 89 -5.11 -6.55 16.19
N GLU A 90 -6.04 -5.72 16.59
CA GLU A 90 -5.95 -4.26 16.48
C GLU A 90 -5.29 -3.66 17.71
N PHE A 91 -4.33 -2.76 17.48
CA PHE A 91 -3.61 -2.03 18.50
C PHE A 91 -4.06 -0.57 18.49
N THR A 92 -4.62 -0.09 19.58
CA THR A 92 -5.10 1.28 19.70
C THR A 92 -4.55 1.92 20.95
N THR A 93 -4.11 3.17 20.85
CA THR A 93 -3.69 3.99 21.98
C THR A 93 -4.57 5.21 22.10
N ARG A 94 -4.90 5.60 23.34
CA ARG A 94 -5.38 6.94 23.61
C ARG A 94 -4.18 7.86 23.74
N SER A 95 -4.04 8.83 22.83
CA SER A 95 -2.77 9.52 22.64
C SER A 95 -2.93 10.94 22.12
N ALA A 96 -1.83 11.68 22.10
CA ALA A 96 -1.77 13.04 21.56
C ALA A 96 -0.42 13.31 20.87
N GLN A 97 -0.42 14.20 19.88
CA GLN A 97 0.77 14.68 19.20
C GLN A 97 0.58 16.17 18.87
N ILE A 98 1.37 17.05 19.53
CA ILE A 98 1.22 18.50 19.42
C ILE A 98 2.39 19.22 18.71
N LEU A 99 3.36 18.48 18.22
CA LEU A 99 4.61 19.04 17.69
C LEU A 99 4.52 19.44 16.22
N ASP A 100 3.77 18.70 15.43
CA ASP A 100 3.73 18.93 13.99
C ASP A 100 2.29 18.84 13.45
N LYS A 101 1.85 19.93 12.83
CA LYS A 101 0.52 20.02 12.19
C LYS A 101 0.34 19.04 11.03
N ASN A 102 1.44 18.62 10.42
CA ASN A 102 1.44 17.63 9.33
C ASN A 102 1.44 16.17 9.83
N GLY A 103 1.40 15.99 11.16
CA GLY A 103 1.51 14.67 11.79
C GLY A 103 2.95 14.19 11.96
N ARG A 104 3.14 13.17 12.80
CA ARG A 104 4.45 12.56 13.08
C ARG A 104 4.37 11.05 13.05
N GLU A 105 5.45 10.42 12.59
CA GLU A 105 5.56 8.97 12.59
C GLU A 105 5.70 8.44 14.01
N GLN A 106 4.87 7.45 14.35
CA GLN A 106 4.92 6.71 15.58
C GLN A 106 5.26 5.26 15.25
N THR A 107 6.05 4.59 16.08
CA THR A 107 6.53 3.24 15.80
C THR A 107 6.11 2.28 16.90
N ILE A 108 5.50 1.17 16.51
CA ILE A 108 5.28 0.00 17.35
C ILE A 108 6.14 -1.17 16.86
N SER A 109 6.72 -1.93 17.77
CA SER A 109 7.41 -3.18 17.46
C SER A 109 6.61 -4.36 18.03
N ILE A 110 6.38 -5.37 17.20
CA ILE A 110 5.65 -6.59 17.56
C ILE A 110 6.56 -7.77 17.28
N ASN A 111 7.00 -8.46 18.33
CA ASN A 111 7.96 -9.56 18.24
C ASN A 111 9.26 -9.23 17.48
N GLY A 112 9.65 -7.95 17.49
CA GLY A 112 10.85 -7.44 16.82
C GLY A 112 10.62 -6.84 15.43
N SER A 113 9.45 -7.04 14.82
CA SER A 113 9.06 -6.35 13.59
C SER A 113 8.53 -4.96 13.90
N GLU A 114 9.08 -3.93 13.24
CA GLU A 114 8.70 -2.53 13.46
C GLU A 114 7.66 -2.09 12.41
N PHE A 115 6.64 -1.38 12.89
CA PHE A 115 5.60 -0.80 12.06
C PHE A 115 5.47 0.69 12.37
N MET A 116 5.50 1.52 11.34
CA MET A 116 5.36 2.97 11.44
C MET A 116 4.00 3.40 10.95
N MET A 117 3.32 4.23 11.75
CA MET A 117 2.05 4.85 11.40
C MET A 117 2.13 6.35 11.65
N LYS A 118 1.55 7.16 10.79
CA LYS A 118 1.57 8.60 10.95
C LYS A 118 0.39 9.07 11.80
N MET A 119 0.69 9.46 13.05
CA MET A 119 -0.28 10.07 13.93
C MET A 119 -0.55 11.52 13.50
N PRO A 120 -1.81 11.90 13.24
CA PRO A 120 -2.15 13.29 12.94
C PRO A 120 -1.90 14.20 14.15
N TYR A 121 -1.85 15.51 13.91
CA TYR A 121 -1.83 16.48 15.00
C TYR A 121 -3.09 16.32 15.87
N ALA A 122 -2.87 16.21 17.16
CA ALA A 122 -3.93 16.12 18.15
C ALA A 122 -3.51 16.89 19.41
N ASP A 123 -4.19 18.00 19.71
CA ASP A 123 -3.98 18.84 20.91
C ASP A 123 -4.88 18.46 22.07
N SER A 124 -5.55 17.34 21.95
CA SER A 124 -6.34 16.68 22.98
C SER A 124 -6.23 15.17 22.84
N TRP A 125 -6.57 14.44 23.88
CA TRP A 125 -6.54 12.99 23.86
C TRP A 125 -7.50 12.43 22.80
N THR A 126 -6.97 11.58 21.93
CA THR A 126 -7.73 10.92 20.86
C THR A 126 -7.23 9.50 20.66
N ASP A 127 -8.09 8.65 20.15
CA ASP A 127 -7.70 7.29 19.81
C ASP A 127 -6.86 7.30 18.51
N PHE A 128 -5.71 6.63 18.58
CA PHE A 128 -4.82 6.42 17.46
C PHE A 128 -4.60 4.92 17.27
N SER A 129 -4.86 4.42 16.07
CA SER A 129 -4.61 3.02 15.72
C SER A 129 -3.22 2.84 15.15
N PHE A 130 -2.48 1.88 15.70
CA PHE A 130 -1.27 1.34 15.09
C PHE A 130 -1.58 0.28 14.01
N GLY A 131 -2.85 0.08 13.69
CA GLY A 131 -3.29 -0.87 12.68
C GLY A 131 -3.61 -2.26 13.23
N ILE A 132 -3.82 -3.18 12.30
CA ILE A 132 -4.15 -4.57 12.56
C ILE A 132 -2.92 -5.42 12.27
N HIS A 133 -2.45 -6.16 13.27
CA HIS A 133 -1.23 -6.97 13.17
C HIS A 133 -1.47 -8.39 13.64
N ARG A 134 -0.70 -9.32 13.09
CA ARG A 134 -0.70 -10.71 13.51
C ARG A 134 -0.04 -10.88 14.87
N LEU A 135 -0.71 -11.59 15.77
CA LEU A 135 -0.08 -12.19 16.95
C LEU A 135 -0.07 -13.72 16.83
N LYS A 136 0.98 -14.33 17.40
CA LYS A 136 1.06 -15.78 17.58
C LYS A 136 0.36 -16.15 18.87
N LYS A 137 -0.23 -17.34 18.93
CA LYS A 137 -0.78 -17.89 20.17
C LYS A 137 0.30 -17.92 21.27
N GLY A 138 -0.06 -17.46 22.48
CA GLY A 138 0.84 -17.32 23.62
C GLY A 138 1.41 -15.91 23.73
N THR A 139 2.57 -15.79 24.35
CA THR A 139 3.20 -14.51 24.69
C THR A 139 3.79 -13.81 23.47
N ASN A 140 3.38 -12.57 23.26
CA ASN A 140 3.93 -11.68 22.25
C ASN A 140 4.55 -10.45 22.91
N LYS A 141 5.79 -10.12 22.55
CA LYS A 141 6.49 -8.93 23.06
C LYS A 141 6.17 -7.73 22.21
N ILE A 142 5.66 -6.69 22.83
CA ILE A 142 5.26 -5.44 22.18
C ILE A 142 6.09 -4.29 22.75
N GLN A 143 6.48 -3.35 21.88
CA GLN A 143 7.21 -2.15 22.28
C GLN A 143 6.68 -0.92 21.55
N LEU A 144 6.43 0.17 22.27
CA LEU A 144 6.30 1.50 21.67
C LEU A 144 7.67 2.17 21.68
N LEU A 145 8.13 2.56 20.50
CA LEU A 145 9.48 3.08 20.29
C LEU A 145 9.45 4.61 20.13
N PRO A 146 10.37 5.34 20.75
CA PRO A 146 10.38 6.81 20.70
C PRO A 146 10.66 7.34 19.29
N LYS A 147 11.65 6.77 18.59
CA LYS A 147 12.13 7.26 17.29
C LYS A 147 12.12 8.79 17.24
N TYR A 148 11.51 9.39 16.20
CA TYR A 148 11.31 10.83 16.07
C TYR A 148 9.83 11.24 16.28
N GLY A 149 9.00 10.32 16.72
CA GLY A 149 7.55 10.52 16.88
C GLY A 149 7.20 11.48 18.00
N TYR A 150 7.82 11.30 19.16
CA TYR A 150 7.55 12.07 20.39
C TYR A 150 6.03 12.14 20.68
N GLY A 151 5.36 10.98 20.66
CA GLY A 151 3.95 10.85 21.01
C GLY A 151 3.73 10.85 22.52
N ALA A 152 2.61 11.38 22.95
CA ALA A 152 2.07 11.22 24.31
C ALA A 152 1.05 10.08 24.31
N TYR A 153 1.20 9.13 25.24
CA TYR A 153 0.38 7.92 25.31
C TYR A 153 -0.22 7.78 26.71
N ASP A 154 -1.53 7.74 26.79
CA ASP A 154 -2.32 7.57 28.01
C ASP A 154 -2.57 6.08 28.26
N THR A 155 -3.33 5.44 27.38
CA THR A 155 -3.63 4.00 27.47
C THR A 155 -3.29 3.28 26.18
N ILE A 156 -3.08 1.95 26.27
CA ILE A 156 -3.00 1.05 25.14
C ILE A 156 -4.00 -0.09 25.29
N THR A 157 -4.64 -0.44 24.19
CA THR A 157 -5.59 -1.54 24.10
C THR A 157 -5.22 -2.45 22.92
N VAL A 158 -5.27 -3.75 23.16
CA VAL A 158 -5.15 -4.78 22.13
C VAL A 158 -6.41 -5.63 22.14
N LYS A 159 -7.08 -5.72 21.02
CA LYS A 159 -8.29 -6.53 20.85
C LYS A 159 -8.20 -7.41 19.62
N LYS A 160 -8.95 -8.51 19.60
CA LYS A 160 -9.11 -9.29 18.37
C LYS A 160 -9.71 -8.37 17.30
N ALA A 161 -9.08 -8.34 16.12
CA ALA A 161 -9.53 -7.45 15.07
C ALA A 161 -10.83 -7.94 14.43
N ASP A 162 -11.74 -7.01 14.21
CA ASP A 162 -12.84 -7.19 13.28
C ASP A 162 -12.31 -6.89 11.89
N LEU A 163 -11.93 -7.94 11.17
CA LEU A 163 -11.42 -7.77 9.82
C LEU A 163 -12.51 -7.22 8.90
N PRO A 164 -12.22 -6.17 8.12
CA PRO A 164 -13.20 -5.64 7.20
C PRO A 164 -13.60 -6.70 6.16
N ALA A 165 -14.87 -6.75 5.84
CA ALA A 165 -15.37 -7.67 4.83
C ALA A 165 -14.85 -7.25 3.45
N LEU A 166 -14.38 -8.22 2.67
CA LEU A 166 -14.00 -8.03 1.28
C LEU A 166 -15.29 -8.08 0.43
N ASN A 167 -15.95 -6.93 0.28
CA ASN A 167 -17.24 -6.79 -0.44
C ASN A 167 -17.03 -6.25 -1.85
N VAL A 168 -16.01 -6.75 -2.54
CA VAL A 168 -15.69 -6.31 -3.89
C VAL A 168 -16.83 -6.63 -4.87
N SER A 169 -17.03 -5.71 -5.81
CA SER A 169 -17.98 -5.87 -6.89
C SER A 169 -17.24 -5.86 -8.22
N PRO A 170 -17.63 -6.73 -9.18
CA PRO A 170 -17.04 -6.69 -10.52
C PRO A 170 -17.50 -5.49 -11.34
N THR A 171 -18.27 -4.58 -10.77
CA THR A 171 -18.73 -3.37 -11.46
C THR A 171 -17.56 -2.41 -11.64
N LEU A 172 -17.18 -2.17 -12.88
CA LEU A 172 -16.14 -1.23 -13.24
C LEU A 172 -16.62 0.22 -13.13
N SER A 173 -15.69 1.12 -12.86
CA SER A 173 -15.91 2.58 -12.88
C SER A 173 -16.31 3.07 -14.26
N ASP A 174 -15.72 2.50 -15.33
CA ASP A 174 -16.15 2.75 -16.70
C ASP A 174 -17.35 1.85 -17.09
N SER A 175 -18.52 2.43 -17.14
CA SER A 175 -19.75 1.73 -17.53
C SER A 175 -19.79 1.27 -18.99
N LYS A 176 -18.84 1.70 -19.83
CA LYS A 176 -18.68 1.30 -21.23
C LYS A 176 -17.53 0.32 -21.42
N ALA A 177 -16.96 -0.21 -20.33
CA ALA A 177 -15.85 -1.15 -20.39
C ALA A 177 -16.13 -2.30 -21.37
N THR A 178 -15.07 -2.73 -22.09
CA THR A 178 -15.21 -3.83 -23.06
C THR A 178 -15.59 -5.15 -22.35
N SER A 179 -16.11 -6.10 -23.09
CA SER A 179 -16.46 -7.42 -22.55
C SER A 179 -15.26 -8.14 -21.97
N GLU A 180 -14.09 -7.97 -22.58
CA GLU A 180 -12.82 -8.52 -22.15
C GLU A 180 -12.37 -7.91 -20.81
N THR A 181 -12.50 -6.59 -20.67
CA THR A 181 -12.20 -5.85 -19.43
C THR A 181 -13.14 -6.27 -18.30
N GLN A 182 -14.43 -6.38 -18.59
CA GLN A 182 -15.40 -6.91 -17.63
C GLN A 182 -15.13 -8.38 -17.27
N GLY A 183 -14.68 -9.18 -18.24
CA GLY A 183 -14.26 -10.58 -18.03
C GLY A 183 -13.06 -10.67 -17.08
N LEU A 184 -12.05 -9.84 -17.28
CA LEU A 184 -10.89 -9.76 -16.38
C LEU A 184 -11.31 -9.31 -14.97
N MET A 185 -12.13 -8.28 -14.84
CA MET A 185 -12.58 -7.81 -13.52
C MET A 185 -13.38 -8.88 -12.78
N ASN A 186 -14.24 -9.62 -13.48
CA ASN A 186 -14.95 -10.76 -12.89
C ASN A 186 -13.97 -11.81 -12.34
N TYR A 187 -12.96 -12.17 -13.14
CA TYR A 187 -11.93 -13.12 -12.73
C TYR A 187 -11.14 -12.64 -11.50
N LEU A 188 -10.72 -11.36 -11.48
CA LEU A 188 -10.01 -10.78 -10.34
C LEU A 188 -10.86 -10.82 -9.06
N CYS A 189 -12.15 -10.50 -9.14
CA CYS A 189 -13.07 -10.62 -8.01
C CYS A 189 -13.27 -12.07 -7.55
N ASP A 190 -13.28 -13.02 -8.49
CA ASP A 190 -13.47 -14.44 -8.17
C ASP A 190 -12.27 -15.04 -7.44
N VAL A 191 -11.06 -14.58 -7.69
CA VAL A 191 -9.83 -15.06 -7.03
C VAL A 191 -9.48 -14.29 -5.77
N TYR A 192 -9.98 -13.07 -5.62
CA TYR A 192 -9.68 -12.17 -4.50
C TYR A 192 -10.03 -12.79 -3.15
N GLY A 193 -9.13 -12.69 -2.18
CA GLY A 193 -9.28 -13.30 -0.87
C GLY A 193 -9.13 -14.83 -0.86
N LYS A 194 -8.77 -15.45 -1.99
CA LYS A 194 -8.60 -16.90 -2.14
C LYS A 194 -7.23 -17.29 -2.69
N HIS A 195 -6.74 -16.52 -3.66
CA HIS A 195 -5.49 -16.78 -4.35
C HIS A 195 -4.76 -15.46 -4.62
N MET A 196 -3.43 -15.50 -4.54
CA MET A 196 -2.58 -14.39 -4.97
C MET A 196 -2.11 -14.66 -6.41
N LEU A 197 -2.26 -13.68 -7.28
CA LEU A 197 -1.70 -13.72 -8.63
C LEU A 197 -0.25 -13.23 -8.59
N SER A 198 0.68 -14.02 -9.12
CA SER A 198 2.08 -13.61 -9.22
C SER A 198 2.29 -12.66 -10.39
N GLY A 199 3.11 -11.63 -10.17
CA GLY A 199 3.50 -10.67 -11.19
C GLY A 199 5.01 -10.50 -11.30
N GLN A 200 5.45 -10.01 -12.46
CA GLN A 200 6.81 -9.60 -12.72
C GLN A 200 6.80 -8.35 -13.60
N GLN A 201 7.48 -7.30 -13.15
CA GLN A 201 7.76 -6.14 -13.98
C GLN A 201 8.80 -6.52 -15.03
N GLU A 202 8.58 -6.20 -16.30
CA GLU A 202 9.63 -6.34 -17.29
C GLU A 202 10.81 -5.40 -16.98
N ILE A 203 12.02 -5.91 -17.16
CA ILE A 203 13.21 -5.12 -16.95
C ILE A 203 13.40 -4.22 -18.16
N TYR A 204 12.81 -3.10 -18.01
CA TYR A 204 12.92 -1.89 -18.77
C TYR A 204 13.59 -1.98 -20.13
N GLY A 205 12.78 -1.99 -21.15
CA GLY A 205 13.15 -1.69 -22.53
C GLY A 205 14.19 -2.58 -23.22
N GLY A 206 14.83 -3.47 -22.57
CA GLY A 206 15.86 -4.30 -23.18
C GLY A 206 16.18 -5.55 -22.40
N GLY A 207 15.65 -5.64 -21.21
CA GLY A 207 15.94 -6.74 -20.28
C GLY A 207 17.43 -6.85 -19.96
N HIS A 208 17.76 -7.83 -19.14
CA HIS A 208 19.13 -8.20 -18.84
C HIS A 208 19.52 -9.40 -19.68
N THR A 209 20.62 -9.32 -20.38
CA THR A 209 21.23 -10.46 -21.08
C THR A 209 22.54 -10.85 -20.41
N GLU A 210 23.05 -12.04 -20.69
CA GLU A 210 24.39 -12.44 -20.23
C GLU A 210 25.49 -11.48 -20.68
N SER A 211 25.33 -10.85 -21.86
CA SER A 211 26.25 -9.86 -22.41
C SER A 211 26.01 -8.44 -21.90
N SER A 212 24.85 -8.16 -21.26
CA SER A 212 24.49 -6.85 -20.74
C SER A 212 23.73 -6.98 -19.41
N PRO A 213 24.39 -7.49 -18.35
CA PRO A 213 23.71 -7.82 -17.08
C PRO A 213 23.23 -6.59 -16.30
N ASN A 214 23.69 -5.39 -16.64
CA ASN A 214 23.38 -4.15 -15.92
C ASN A 214 22.58 -3.17 -16.77
N GLY A 215 21.98 -3.63 -17.87
CA GLY A 215 21.25 -2.66 -18.61
C GLY A 215 20.72 -3.07 -19.96
N TYR A 216 20.26 -2.08 -20.55
CA TYR A 216 19.60 -1.98 -21.81
C TYR A 216 20.47 -2.47 -22.97
N SER A 217 20.04 -3.50 -23.64
CA SER A 217 20.74 -4.07 -24.80
C SER A 217 20.14 -3.70 -26.16
N GLY A 218 19.24 -2.70 -26.21
CA GLY A 218 18.54 -2.29 -27.43
C GLY A 218 17.19 -2.98 -27.62
N ALA A 219 16.46 -2.59 -28.65
CA ALA A 219 15.11 -3.03 -28.95
C ALA A 219 15.06 -4.44 -29.57
N ASP A 220 15.65 -5.43 -28.91
CA ASP A 220 15.50 -6.83 -29.26
C ASP A 220 14.46 -7.46 -28.34
N LEU A 221 13.33 -7.91 -28.90
CA LEU A 221 12.27 -8.57 -28.12
C LEU A 221 12.78 -9.72 -27.26
N GLN A 222 13.84 -10.41 -27.67
CA GLN A 222 14.44 -11.48 -26.90
C GLN A 222 15.09 -10.96 -25.59
N GLY A 223 15.60 -9.74 -25.59
CA GLY A 223 16.15 -9.12 -24.40
C GLY A 223 15.10 -8.80 -23.33
N TYR A 224 13.83 -8.65 -23.69
CA TYR A 224 12.72 -8.36 -22.76
C TYR A 224 12.12 -9.59 -22.08
N GLU A 225 12.61 -10.77 -22.41
CA GLU A 225 12.08 -12.04 -21.92
C GLU A 225 12.97 -12.71 -20.85
N THR A 226 14.13 -12.16 -20.55
CA THR A 226 15.15 -12.82 -19.71
C THR A 226 14.61 -13.22 -18.34
N GLU A 227 13.93 -12.33 -17.64
CA GLU A 227 13.34 -12.59 -16.33
C GLU A 227 12.17 -13.57 -16.40
N PHE A 228 11.34 -13.48 -17.44
CA PHE A 228 10.20 -14.36 -17.66
C PHE A 228 10.63 -15.77 -18.01
N GLU A 229 11.64 -15.92 -18.88
CA GLU A 229 12.24 -17.21 -19.20
C GLU A 229 12.94 -17.83 -17.98
N TYR A 230 13.57 -17.01 -17.13
CA TYR A 230 14.14 -17.48 -15.88
C TYR A 230 13.06 -18.03 -14.95
N ILE A 231 11.93 -17.32 -14.78
CA ILE A 231 10.81 -17.75 -13.95
C ILE A 231 10.24 -19.06 -14.51
N LYS A 232 9.91 -19.13 -15.78
CA LYS A 232 9.38 -20.33 -16.42
C LYS A 232 10.33 -21.54 -16.27
N LYS A 233 11.62 -21.33 -16.50
CA LYS A 233 12.62 -22.40 -16.38
C LYS A 233 12.72 -22.95 -14.97
N ASN A 234 12.60 -22.11 -13.94
CA ASN A 234 12.81 -22.51 -12.55
C ASN A 234 11.54 -22.97 -11.85
N PHE A 235 10.36 -22.44 -12.26
CA PHE A 235 9.08 -22.68 -11.60
C PHE A 235 8.06 -23.40 -12.49
N GLY A 236 8.35 -23.59 -13.76
CA GLY A 236 7.54 -24.40 -14.69
C GLY A 236 6.52 -23.58 -15.50
N ASP A 237 6.21 -22.34 -15.09
CA ASP A 237 5.27 -21.48 -15.80
C ASP A 237 5.69 -20.01 -15.71
N TYR A 238 5.08 -19.16 -16.54
CA TYR A 238 5.21 -17.70 -16.46
C TYR A 238 4.39 -17.14 -15.29
N PRO A 239 4.73 -15.93 -14.79
CA PRO A 239 3.84 -15.23 -13.87
C PRO A 239 2.51 -14.89 -14.57
N ALA A 240 1.44 -14.78 -13.79
CA ALA A 240 0.13 -14.43 -14.34
C ALA A 240 0.08 -12.98 -14.86
N ILE A 241 0.81 -12.08 -14.18
CA ILE A 241 0.82 -10.65 -14.46
C ILE A 241 2.19 -10.22 -14.98
N ARG A 242 2.21 -9.44 -16.07
CA ARG A 242 3.40 -8.76 -16.54
C ARG A 242 3.20 -7.26 -16.44
N GLY A 243 4.18 -6.58 -15.81
CA GLY A 243 4.19 -5.14 -15.67
C GLY A 243 4.95 -4.46 -16.81
N PHE A 244 4.40 -3.35 -17.28
CA PHE A 244 4.91 -2.52 -18.37
C PHE A 244 4.91 -1.05 -17.98
N ASP A 245 5.64 -0.22 -18.73
CA ASP A 245 5.67 1.22 -18.57
C ASP A 245 5.62 1.93 -19.91
N TYR A 246 4.67 2.84 -20.08
CA TYR A 246 4.56 3.67 -21.28
C TYR A 246 5.44 4.92 -21.27
N MET A 247 6.46 4.99 -20.42
CA MET A 247 7.35 6.16 -20.28
C MET A 247 7.93 6.67 -21.62
N ASN A 248 8.25 5.77 -22.53
CA ASN A 248 8.86 6.13 -23.80
C ASN A 248 7.88 6.66 -24.85
N TYR A 249 6.57 6.42 -24.68
CA TYR A 249 5.53 6.91 -25.59
C TYR A 249 5.05 8.30 -25.15
N ASN A 250 5.82 9.30 -25.52
CA ASN A 250 5.57 10.69 -25.12
C ASN A 250 5.81 11.65 -26.31
N PRO A 251 5.28 12.89 -26.27
CA PRO A 251 5.43 13.86 -27.38
C PRO A 251 6.81 14.50 -27.49
N LEU A 252 7.77 14.18 -26.60
CA LEU A 252 9.09 14.79 -26.53
C LEU A 252 10.11 14.06 -27.40
N TYR A 253 10.49 12.86 -27.02
CA TYR A 253 11.42 12.01 -27.79
C TYR A 253 10.74 10.81 -28.46
N GLY A 254 9.65 10.29 -27.88
CA GLY A 254 8.76 9.33 -28.52
C GLY A 254 9.45 8.08 -29.05
N TRP A 255 10.13 7.31 -28.19
CA TRP A 255 10.73 6.06 -28.61
C TRP A 255 9.68 4.96 -28.69
N ASP A 256 9.62 4.32 -29.88
CA ASP A 256 8.91 3.07 -30.03
C ASP A 256 9.81 1.92 -29.58
N ASP A 257 9.61 1.46 -28.36
CA ASP A 257 10.31 0.33 -27.76
C ASP A 257 9.50 -0.97 -27.80
N GLN A 258 8.42 -0.99 -28.58
CA GLN A 258 7.51 -2.12 -28.79
C GLN A 258 6.76 -2.56 -27.51
N THR A 259 6.58 -1.69 -26.53
CA THR A 259 5.78 -1.99 -25.32
C THR A 259 4.35 -2.35 -25.69
N THR A 260 3.73 -1.62 -26.61
CA THR A 260 2.37 -1.91 -27.09
C THR A 260 2.24 -3.31 -27.67
N GLU A 261 3.19 -3.72 -28.49
CA GLU A 261 3.24 -5.03 -29.14
C GLU A 261 3.42 -6.15 -28.11
N ARG A 262 4.29 -5.94 -27.09
CA ARG A 262 4.49 -6.90 -26.00
C ARG A 262 3.26 -7.03 -25.09
N ILE A 263 2.55 -5.94 -24.83
CA ILE A 263 1.28 -5.97 -24.10
C ILE A 263 0.26 -6.82 -24.86
N ILE A 264 0.12 -6.61 -26.19
CA ILE A 264 -0.79 -7.36 -27.04
C ILE A 264 -0.40 -8.84 -27.07
N GLU A 265 0.87 -9.15 -27.29
CA GLU A 265 1.37 -10.54 -27.29
C GLU A 265 1.10 -11.24 -25.95
N TRP A 266 1.38 -10.56 -24.82
CA TRP A 266 1.14 -11.12 -23.50
C TRP A 266 -0.32 -11.47 -23.27
N GLY A 267 -1.24 -10.59 -23.67
CA GLY A 267 -2.67 -10.80 -23.51
C GLY A 267 -3.25 -11.83 -24.48
N THR A 268 -2.81 -11.83 -25.74
CA THR A 268 -3.43 -12.66 -26.78
C THR A 268 -2.80 -14.04 -26.94
N GLU A 269 -1.46 -14.12 -26.88
CA GLU A 269 -0.73 -15.35 -27.14
C GLU A 269 -0.41 -16.15 -25.88
N ARG A 270 -0.14 -15.44 -24.76
CA ARG A 270 0.18 -16.08 -23.46
C ARG A 270 -1.00 -16.11 -22.49
N ASN A 271 -2.13 -15.48 -22.83
CA ASN A 271 -3.32 -15.41 -21.99
C ASN A 271 -2.98 -14.83 -20.59
N GLY A 272 -2.02 -13.91 -20.53
CA GLY A 272 -1.58 -13.25 -19.32
C GLY A 272 -2.30 -11.92 -19.09
N ILE A 273 -2.10 -11.35 -17.92
CA ILE A 273 -2.71 -10.08 -17.49
C ILE A 273 -1.65 -8.97 -17.59
N PRO A 274 -1.81 -7.97 -18.46
CA PRO A 274 -0.92 -6.80 -18.48
C PRO A 274 -1.32 -5.82 -17.37
N THR A 275 -0.34 -5.36 -16.58
CA THR A 275 -0.45 -4.15 -15.76
C THR A 275 0.49 -3.09 -16.31
N VAL A 276 0.05 -1.84 -16.32
CA VAL A 276 0.78 -0.77 -16.99
C VAL A 276 0.84 0.47 -16.11
N CYS A 277 2.04 0.88 -15.73
CA CYS A 277 2.28 2.20 -15.17
C CYS A 277 2.67 3.21 -16.27
N TRP A 278 2.78 4.47 -15.88
CA TRP A 278 3.11 5.53 -16.82
C TRP A 278 3.93 6.62 -16.15
N HIS A 279 5.25 6.56 -16.33
CA HIS A 279 6.15 7.65 -15.94
C HIS A 279 6.08 8.77 -16.97
N ILE A 280 5.44 9.87 -16.62
CA ILE A 280 5.12 10.95 -17.55
C ILE A 280 6.25 11.98 -17.52
N ASN A 281 7.03 12.02 -18.61
CA ASN A 281 8.09 12.98 -18.76
C ASN A 281 7.55 14.36 -19.14
N VAL A 282 8.17 15.40 -18.56
CA VAL A 282 8.01 16.80 -18.94
C VAL A 282 9.39 17.38 -19.30
N PRO A 283 9.47 18.45 -20.12
CA PRO A 283 10.72 19.18 -20.32
C PRO A 283 11.28 19.72 -19.01
N LYS A 284 12.60 19.63 -18.80
CA LYS A 284 13.27 20.28 -17.66
C LYS A 284 13.15 21.79 -17.71
N ASP A 285 13.35 22.37 -18.89
CA ASP A 285 13.15 23.79 -19.17
C ASP A 285 11.78 24.00 -19.85
N PHE A 286 10.70 23.84 -19.08
CA PHE A 286 9.34 23.94 -19.60
C PHE A 286 8.98 25.37 -20.00
N ALA A 287 9.55 26.39 -19.33
CA ALA A 287 9.27 27.80 -19.64
C ALA A 287 9.64 28.14 -21.09
N ASN A 288 10.75 27.61 -21.60
CA ASN A 288 11.23 27.84 -22.97
C ASN A 288 10.80 26.78 -23.97
N TYR A 289 10.12 25.70 -23.54
CA TYR A 289 9.60 24.67 -24.42
C TYR A 289 8.42 25.22 -25.25
N GLU A 290 8.40 24.95 -26.55
CA GLU A 290 7.23 25.19 -27.40
C GLU A 290 6.47 23.87 -27.62
N LEU A 291 5.11 23.95 -27.52
CA LEU A 291 4.28 22.74 -27.64
C LEU A 291 4.48 22.02 -28.98
N GLY A 292 4.89 20.77 -28.89
CA GLY A 292 5.16 19.92 -30.05
C GLY A 292 6.62 19.87 -30.46
N ASP A 293 7.51 20.61 -29.83
CA ASP A 293 8.94 20.50 -30.07
C ASP A 293 9.47 19.15 -29.55
N ALA A 294 10.42 18.57 -30.29
CA ALA A 294 11.15 17.41 -29.82
C ALA A 294 12.20 17.81 -28.77
N VAL A 295 12.25 17.08 -27.67
CA VAL A 295 13.25 17.27 -26.61
C VAL A 295 13.98 15.95 -26.38
N ASP A 296 15.32 15.99 -26.43
CA ASP A 296 16.13 14.81 -26.10
C ASP A 296 15.81 14.29 -24.69
N TRP A 297 15.84 12.98 -24.51
CA TRP A 297 15.47 12.34 -23.24
C TRP A 297 16.23 12.88 -22.01
N LYS A 298 17.49 13.35 -22.18
CA LYS A 298 18.27 13.97 -21.11
C LYS A 298 17.72 15.35 -20.69
N GLY A 299 16.98 16.00 -21.60
CA GLY A 299 16.26 17.25 -21.35
C GLY A 299 14.88 17.04 -20.74
N CYS A 300 14.52 15.79 -20.44
CA CYS A 300 13.22 15.42 -19.89
C CYS A 300 13.35 14.86 -18.46
N THR A 301 12.28 14.91 -17.71
CA THR A 301 12.21 14.39 -16.35
C THR A 301 10.75 14.16 -15.93
N TYR A 302 10.54 13.28 -14.96
CA TYR A 302 9.29 13.14 -14.20
C TYR A 302 9.44 13.67 -12.76
N LYS A 303 10.64 14.13 -12.38
CA LYS A 303 10.94 14.60 -11.03
C LYS A 303 10.60 16.08 -10.88
N PRO A 304 9.87 16.47 -9.82
CA PRO A 304 9.39 17.83 -9.66
C PRO A 304 10.49 18.88 -9.43
N ASP A 305 11.64 18.47 -8.89
CA ASP A 305 12.74 19.38 -8.57
C ASP A 305 13.72 19.56 -9.76
N GLU A 306 13.49 18.86 -10.86
CA GLU A 306 14.31 18.96 -12.08
C GLU A 306 13.62 19.74 -13.22
N THR A 307 12.43 20.30 -12.99
CA THR A 307 11.64 21.00 -13.98
C THR A 307 10.99 22.25 -13.39
N ASP A 308 10.71 23.20 -14.24
CA ASP A 308 9.87 24.38 -13.93
C ASP A 308 8.40 24.19 -14.38
N PHE A 309 7.98 22.98 -14.70
CA PHE A 309 6.59 22.63 -14.99
C PHE A 309 5.69 22.88 -13.77
N ASP A 310 4.69 23.74 -13.91
CA ASP A 310 3.75 24.07 -12.84
C ASP A 310 2.54 23.15 -12.85
N THR A 311 2.59 22.10 -12.02
CA THR A 311 1.51 21.11 -11.91
C THR A 311 0.14 21.73 -11.61
N SER A 312 0.08 22.85 -10.88
CA SER A 312 -1.19 23.52 -10.56
C SER A 312 -1.91 24.07 -11.80
N LYS A 313 -1.16 24.36 -12.87
CA LYS A 313 -1.70 24.84 -14.14
C LYS A 313 -2.11 23.71 -15.08
N ALA A 314 -1.63 22.49 -14.85
CA ALA A 314 -1.95 21.33 -15.68
C ALA A 314 -3.45 20.97 -15.70
N ILE A 315 -4.22 21.50 -14.75
CA ILE A 315 -5.67 21.33 -14.63
C ILE A 315 -6.47 22.58 -15.03
N VAL A 316 -5.79 23.61 -15.57
CA VAL A 316 -6.40 24.90 -15.95
C VAL A 316 -6.39 25.03 -17.46
N GLU A 317 -7.55 24.86 -18.09
CA GLU A 317 -7.72 24.95 -19.53
C GLU A 317 -7.15 26.25 -20.10
N GLY A 318 -6.44 26.14 -21.24
CA GLY A 318 -5.79 27.25 -21.93
C GLY A 318 -4.42 27.64 -21.37
N THR A 319 -3.90 26.98 -20.34
CA THR A 319 -2.50 27.11 -19.93
C THR A 319 -1.62 26.17 -20.77
N LYS A 320 -0.35 26.51 -20.90
CA LYS A 320 0.63 25.70 -21.63
C LYS A 320 0.80 24.31 -21.00
N GLU A 321 0.76 24.24 -19.68
CA GLU A 321 0.84 23.00 -18.94
C GLU A 321 -0.37 22.09 -19.19
N TYR A 322 -1.57 22.64 -19.25
CA TYR A 322 -2.78 21.90 -19.61
C TYR A 322 -2.69 21.32 -21.02
N GLU A 323 -2.34 22.17 -22.00
CA GLU A 323 -2.18 21.76 -23.40
C GLU A 323 -1.10 20.68 -23.56
N TYR A 324 -0.02 20.76 -22.81
CA TYR A 324 1.03 19.73 -22.77
C TYR A 324 0.50 18.39 -22.24
N VAL A 325 -0.24 18.42 -21.13
CA VAL A 325 -0.86 17.21 -20.56
C VAL A 325 -1.84 16.58 -21.55
N MET A 326 -2.68 17.38 -22.20
CA MET A 326 -3.61 16.89 -23.22
C MET A 326 -2.89 16.29 -24.44
N LEU A 327 -1.77 16.89 -24.86
CA LEU A 327 -0.93 16.33 -25.93
C LEU A 327 -0.33 14.97 -25.52
N THR A 328 0.12 14.85 -24.27
CA THR A 328 0.68 13.61 -23.72
C THR A 328 -0.39 12.53 -23.61
N ILE A 329 -1.60 12.85 -23.12
CA ILE A 329 -2.74 11.94 -23.09
C ILE A 329 -3.12 11.46 -24.49
N LYS A 330 -3.12 12.36 -25.48
CA LYS A 330 -3.39 12.01 -26.89
C LYS A 330 -2.38 10.98 -27.43
N THR A 331 -1.11 11.15 -27.10
CA THR A 331 -0.05 10.20 -27.51
C THR A 331 -0.29 8.83 -26.89
N LEU A 332 -0.57 8.78 -25.59
CA LEU A 332 -0.89 7.53 -24.89
C LEU A 332 -2.16 6.88 -25.44
N ALA A 333 -3.23 7.65 -25.68
CA ALA A 333 -4.49 7.14 -26.18
C ALA A 333 -4.34 6.41 -27.52
N ALA A 334 -3.42 6.86 -28.39
CA ALA A 334 -3.14 6.20 -29.65
C ALA A 334 -2.58 4.78 -29.46
N GLU A 335 -1.75 4.58 -28.45
CA GLU A 335 -1.20 3.27 -28.11
C GLU A 335 -2.24 2.37 -27.40
N LEU A 336 -2.94 2.91 -26.41
CA LEU A 336 -4.02 2.19 -25.73
C LEU A 336 -5.12 1.73 -26.71
N LYS A 337 -5.39 2.52 -27.76
CA LYS A 337 -6.34 2.15 -28.80
C LYS A 337 -5.92 0.91 -29.57
N LYS A 338 -4.63 0.73 -29.88
CA LYS A 338 -4.09 -0.48 -30.52
C LYS A 338 -4.32 -1.71 -29.65
N VAL A 339 -4.09 -1.59 -28.33
CA VAL A 339 -4.32 -2.66 -27.37
C VAL A 339 -5.79 -3.01 -27.24
N GLN A 340 -6.67 -1.98 -27.19
CA GLN A 340 -8.12 -2.18 -27.18
C GLN A 340 -8.60 -2.88 -28.45
N ASP A 341 -8.11 -2.48 -29.62
CA ASP A 341 -8.50 -3.08 -30.91
C ASP A 341 -8.03 -4.55 -31.01
N ALA A 342 -6.98 -4.92 -30.28
CA ALA A 342 -6.54 -6.31 -30.13
C ALA A 342 -7.38 -7.11 -29.08
N GLY A 343 -8.32 -6.49 -28.39
CA GLY A 343 -9.18 -7.13 -27.39
C GLY A 343 -8.47 -7.42 -26.05
N VAL A 344 -7.39 -6.71 -25.72
CA VAL A 344 -6.61 -6.94 -24.51
C VAL A 344 -7.01 -5.95 -23.43
N PRO A 345 -7.51 -6.40 -22.27
CA PRO A 345 -7.74 -5.56 -21.10
C PRO A 345 -6.42 -5.25 -20.38
N ILE A 346 -6.32 -4.08 -19.77
CA ILE A 346 -5.15 -3.60 -19.03
C ILE A 346 -5.55 -3.20 -17.62
N ILE A 347 -4.76 -3.59 -16.61
CA ILE A 347 -4.76 -2.93 -15.30
C ILE A 347 -3.88 -1.69 -15.44
N PHE A 348 -4.49 -0.50 -15.43
CA PHE A 348 -3.80 0.76 -15.71
C PHE A 348 -3.59 1.57 -14.45
N ARG A 349 -2.31 1.85 -14.12
CA ARG A 349 -1.86 2.53 -12.92
C ARG A 349 -1.11 3.83 -13.25
N PRO A 350 -1.83 4.86 -13.72
CA PRO A 350 -1.25 6.17 -14.00
C PRO A 350 -1.02 6.96 -12.72
N TYR A 351 -0.19 7.98 -12.80
CA TYR A 351 0.05 8.95 -11.71
C TYR A 351 0.33 8.28 -10.35
N HIS A 352 1.03 7.14 -10.37
CA HIS A 352 1.36 6.38 -9.18
C HIS A 352 2.25 7.17 -8.21
N GLU A 353 2.27 6.74 -6.95
CA GLU A 353 3.10 7.30 -5.88
C GLU A 353 3.01 8.83 -5.71
N ALA A 354 1.85 9.44 -6.01
CA ALA A 354 1.67 10.89 -5.99
C ALA A 354 1.89 11.51 -4.61
N GLU A 355 1.56 10.78 -3.54
CA GLU A 355 1.69 11.27 -2.17
C GLU A 355 3.15 11.49 -1.76
N GLY A 356 4.08 10.73 -2.31
CA GLY A 356 5.49 10.79 -1.95
C GLY A 356 5.71 10.59 -0.45
N ASN A 357 6.35 11.56 0.19
CA ASN A 357 6.59 11.56 1.64
C ASN A 357 5.43 12.17 2.45
N THR A 358 4.18 12.04 2.00
CA THR A 358 2.96 12.20 2.81
C THR A 358 2.37 13.58 3.05
N ASN A 359 2.95 14.65 2.55
CA ASN A 359 2.38 15.98 2.76
C ASN A 359 1.25 16.25 1.77
N ILE A 360 0.03 16.53 2.27
CA ILE A 360 -1.15 16.79 1.44
C ILE A 360 -1.01 18.00 0.51
N ASP A 361 -0.08 18.90 0.78
CA ASP A 361 0.26 20.04 -0.06
C ASP A 361 1.20 19.70 -1.23
N GLY A 362 1.68 18.46 -1.31
CA GLY A 362 2.59 17.96 -2.34
C GLY A 362 4.07 18.29 -2.12
N SER A 363 4.43 18.92 -1.01
CA SER A 363 5.82 19.28 -0.72
C SER A 363 6.76 18.08 -0.56
N GLY A 364 6.20 16.88 -0.26
CA GLY A 364 6.93 15.63 -0.16
C GLY A 364 6.92 14.78 -1.42
N SER A 365 6.25 15.19 -2.49
CA SER A 365 6.14 14.41 -3.72
C SER A 365 7.48 14.30 -4.44
N TRP A 366 7.78 13.11 -4.97
CA TRP A 366 8.95 12.88 -5.84
C TRP A 366 8.61 12.77 -7.33
N PHE A 367 7.31 12.91 -7.66
CA PHE A 367 6.82 13.01 -9.03
C PHE A 367 6.08 14.32 -9.25
N TRP A 368 6.19 14.92 -10.45
CA TRP A 368 5.57 16.22 -10.72
C TRP A 368 4.04 16.21 -10.55
N TRP A 369 3.37 15.09 -10.82
CA TRP A 369 1.90 14.97 -10.70
C TRP A 369 1.38 15.04 -9.26
N GLY A 370 2.23 14.82 -8.26
CA GLY A 370 1.88 15.01 -6.85
C GLY A 370 2.26 16.40 -6.30
N LYS A 371 3.11 17.17 -7.01
CA LYS A 371 3.78 18.37 -6.50
C LYS A 371 2.85 19.49 -6.00
N SER A 372 1.65 19.58 -6.54
CA SER A 372 0.66 20.61 -6.15
C SER A 372 -0.41 20.09 -5.19
N GLY A 373 -0.19 18.93 -4.57
CA GLY A 373 -1.00 18.38 -3.50
C GLY A 373 -2.24 17.62 -3.96
N ALA A 374 -2.93 17.07 -2.98
CA ALA A 374 -4.02 16.12 -3.15
C ALA A 374 -5.17 16.65 -4.01
N GLU A 375 -5.57 17.91 -3.83
CA GLU A 375 -6.71 18.47 -4.58
C GLU A 375 -6.41 18.66 -6.07
N VAL A 376 -5.18 19.03 -6.43
CA VAL A 376 -4.75 19.14 -7.84
C VAL A 376 -4.61 17.74 -8.43
N TYR A 377 -4.01 16.81 -7.69
CA TYR A 377 -3.86 15.42 -8.10
C TYR A 377 -5.21 14.77 -8.46
N LYS A 378 -6.22 14.88 -7.61
CA LYS A 378 -7.56 14.32 -7.88
C LYS A 378 -8.18 14.90 -9.16
N LYS A 379 -7.92 16.16 -9.47
CA LYS A 379 -8.38 16.79 -10.73
C LYS A 379 -7.60 16.26 -11.92
N LEU A 380 -6.27 16.08 -11.81
CA LEU A 380 -5.45 15.46 -12.86
C LEU A 380 -5.93 14.02 -13.15
N TRP A 381 -6.22 13.25 -12.10
CA TRP A 381 -6.76 11.90 -12.26
C TRP A 381 -8.08 11.90 -13.04
N LYS A 382 -9.03 12.74 -12.63
CA LYS A 382 -10.34 12.84 -13.29
C LYS A 382 -10.23 13.37 -14.72
N GLN A 383 -9.32 14.31 -14.97
CA GLN A 383 -9.02 14.81 -16.33
C GLN A 383 -8.54 13.65 -17.22
N LEU A 384 -7.57 12.86 -16.77
CA LEU A 384 -7.08 11.70 -17.53
C LEU A 384 -8.19 10.68 -17.76
N TYR A 385 -8.91 10.31 -16.70
CA TYR A 385 -10.03 9.35 -16.77
C TYR A 385 -11.07 9.77 -17.80
N THR A 386 -11.58 10.99 -17.68
CA THR A 386 -12.62 11.52 -18.58
C THR A 386 -12.11 11.64 -20.01
N THR A 387 -10.90 12.16 -20.22
CA THR A 387 -10.33 12.31 -21.55
C THR A 387 -10.14 10.96 -22.25
N LEU A 388 -9.60 9.96 -21.56
CA LEU A 388 -9.42 8.62 -22.16
C LEU A 388 -10.75 7.95 -22.45
N THR A 389 -11.70 7.96 -21.50
CA THR A 389 -12.96 7.22 -21.65
C THR A 389 -13.95 7.94 -22.55
N GLU A 390 -14.13 9.26 -22.43
CA GLU A 390 -15.20 9.98 -23.13
C GLU A 390 -14.74 10.60 -24.45
N GLU A 391 -13.49 11.09 -24.54
CA GLU A 391 -13.01 11.75 -25.76
C GLU A 391 -12.34 10.76 -26.71
N TYR A 392 -11.49 9.85 -26.17
CA TYR A 392 -10.76 8.87 -26.99
C TYR A 392 -11.45 7.51 -27.08
N GLY A 393 -12.49 7.24 -26.29
CA GLY A 393 -13.23 5.98 -26.29
C GLY A 393 -12.37 4.77 -25.92
N ILE A 394 -11.47 4.95 -24.96
CA ILE A 394 -10.63 3.90 -24.41
C ILE A 394 -11.38 3.24 -23.24
N HIS A 395 -11.81 2.00 -23.43
CA HIS A 395 -12.71 1.26 -22.55
C HIS A 395 -12.15 -0.10 -22.12
N ASN A 396 -10.85 -0.36 -22.38
CA ASN A 396 -10.17 -1.60 -22.02
C ASN A 396 -9.33 -1.48 -20.76
N LEU A 397 -9.59 -0.48 -19.89
CA LEU A 397 -8.80 -0.19 -18.70
C LEU A 397 -9.55 -0.57 -17.42
N ILE A 398 -8.86 -1.25 -16.50
CA ILE A 398 -9.20 -1.36 -15.08
C ILE A 398 -8.32 -0.33 -14.35
N TRP A 399 -8.93 0.64 -13.70
CA TRP A 399 -8.23 1.80 -13.14
C TRP A 399 -7.67 1.49 -11.76
N GLU A 400 -6.36 1.45 -11.63
CA GLU A 400 -5.65 1.18 -10.39
C GLU A 400 -5.04 2.46 -9.82
N TYR A 401 -5.55 2.87 -8.65
CA TYR A 401 -5.03 3.99 -7.87
C TYR A 401 -3.96 3.49 -6.90
N ASN A 402 -2.78 4.11 -6.94
CA ASN A 402 -1.72 3.82 -5.99
C ASN A 402 -1.85 4.71 -4.75
N SER A 403 -1.94 4.08 -3.58
CA SER A 403 -2.11 4.73 -2.27
C SER A 403 -0.98 4.34 -1.33
N TYR A 404 -0.85 5.11 -0.25
CA TYR A 404 -0.10 4.72 0.94
C TYR A 404 -1.04 4.41 2.10
N ASP A 405 -0.47 4.00 3.25
CA ASP A 405 -1.22 3.65 4.46
C ASP A 405 -1.11 4.73 5.54
N TYR A 406 -0.84 5.97 5.14
CA TYR A 406 -0.77 7.10 6.05
C TYR A 406 -2.16 7.65 6.39
N SER A 407 -2.29 8.28 7.54
CA SER A 407 -3.54 8.94 7.96
C SER A 407 -4.00 10.06 6.99
N THR A 408 -3.10 10.55 6.15
CA THR A 408 -3.37 11.56 5.11
C THR A 408 -3.79 10.97 3.77
N SER A 409 -3.51 9.69 3.52
CA SER A 409 -3.76 9.03 2.23
C SER A 409 -5.21 9.10 1.75
N PRO A 410 -6.24 9.02 2.62
CA PRO A 410 -7.63 9.18 2.16
C PRO A 410 -7.92 10.51 1.45
N GLN A 411 -7.12 11.55 1.68
CA GLN A 411 -7.32 12.86 1.05
C GLN A 411 -6.88 12.88 -0.41
N TRP A 412 -6.01 11.93 -0.80
CA TRP A 412 -5.53 11.78 -2.18
C TRP A 412 -6.43 10.91 -3.05
N TYR A 413 -7.31 10.13 -2.44
CA TYR A 413 -8.17 9.19 -3.16
C TYR A 413 -9.11 9.92 -4.14
N PRO A 414 -9.07 9.59 -5.46
CA PRO A 414 -9.85 10.33 -6.47
C PRO A 414 -11.36 10.06 -6.40
N GLY A 415 -11.75 8.92 -5.86
CA GLY A 415 -13.14 8.52 -5.69
C GLY A 415 -13.51 7.19 -6.34
N ASP A 416 -14.56 6.55 -5.82
CA ASP A 416 -15.05 5.24 -6.28
C ASP A 416 -15.54 5.26 -7.74
N ASP A 417 -15.87 6.44 -8.26
CA ASP A 417 -16.42 6.68 -9.60
C ASP A 417 -15.36 6.58 -10.73
N CYS A 418 -14.09 6.58 -10.37
CA CYS A 418 -12.99 6.53 -11.35
C CYS A 418 -11.81 5.64 -10.90
N VAL A 419 -12.04 4.75 -9.93
CA VAL A 419 -11.06 3.78 -9.42
C VAL A 419 -11.71 2.41 -9.30
N ASP A 420 -10.99 1.36 -9.70
CA ASP A 420 -11.44 -0.03 -9.63
C ASP A 420 -10.59 -0.85 -8.65
N ILE A 421 -9.29 -0.57 -8.56
CA ILE A 421 -8.30 -1.23 -7.69
C ILE A 421 -7.54 -0.17 -6.89
N VAL A 422 -7.19 -0.49 -5.64
CA VAL A 422 -6.29 0.33 -4.82
C VAL A 422 -5.00 -0.44 -4.59
N GLY A 423 -3.88 0.10 -5.03
CA GLY A 423 -2.56 -0.51 -4.92
C GLY A 423 -1.66 0.15 -3.87
N TYR A 424 -0.66 -0.59 -3.40
CA TYR A 424 0.40 -0.11 -2.52
C TYR A 424 1.76 -0.60 -3.01
N ASP A 425 2.71 0.31 -3.24
CA ASP A 425 4.07 -0.02 -3.65
C ASP A 425 4.94 -0.22 -2.41
N LYS A 426 5.44 -1.45 -2.21
CA LYS A 426 6.20 -1.84 -1.01
C LYS A 426 7.66 -2.03 -1.32
N TYR A 427 8.46 -1.02 -0.95
CA TYR A 427 9.90 -1.01 -1.12
C TYR A 427 10.66 -1.02 0.21
N ASN A 428 11.99 -1.09 0.13
CA ASN A 428 12.92 -1.14 1.26
C ASN A 428 12.78 -2.39 2.15
N CYS A 429 12.13 -3.44 1.65
CA CYS A 429 11.95 -4.67 2.42
C CYS A 429 13.26 -5.43 2.62
N VAL A 430 14.28 -5.19 1.79
CA VAL A 430 15.62 -5.76 1.97
C VAL A 430 16.37 -5.06 3.09
N TYR A 431 16.26 -3.74 3.19
CA TYR A 431 17.00 -2.92 4.16
C TYR A 431 16.30 -2.81 5.51
N ASN A 432 14.98 -2.80 5.52
CA ASN A 432 14.16 -2.63 6.72
C ASN A 432 13.59 -3.96 7.23
N ARG A 433 14.31 -5.06 7.01
CA ARG A 433 13.90 -6.39 7.48
C ARG A 433 14.11 -6.53 8.97
N HIS A 434 13.13 -7.11 9.63
CA HIS A 434 13.19 -7.44 11.06
C HIS A 434 13.18 -8.95 11.31
N ASP A 435 13.12 -9.77 10.24
CA ASP A 435 13.18 -11.22 10.29
C ASP A 435 14.62 -11.78 10.48
N GLY A 436 15.62 -10.91 10.56
CA GLY A 436 17.03 -11.27 10.74
C GLY A 436 17.71 -11.88 9.51
N LYS A 437 17.03 -11.91 8.36
CA LYS A 437 17.56 -12.44 7.08
C LYS A 437 18.15 -11.32 6.23
N THR A 438 19.07 -11.67 5.34
CA THR A 438 19.69 -10.74 4.39
C THR A 438 19.22 -10.96 2.96
N SER A 439 18.39 -11.99 2.73
CA SER A 439 17.87 -12.36 1.41
C SER A 439 16.67 -13.31 1.54
N GLY A 440 16.00 -13.59 0.43
CA GLY A 440 14.79 -14.41 0.36
C GLY A 440 13.52 -13.64 0.69
N PRO A 441 12.35 -14.31 0.78
CA PRO A 441 11.08 -13.68 1.09
C PRO A 441 11.15 -12.91 2.40
N ASN A 442 10.49 -11.75 2.46
CA ASN A 442 10.34 -11.00 3.70
C ASN A 442 9.22 -11.63 4.54
N GLU A 443 9.53 -11.97 5.78
CA GLU A 443 8.57 -12.55 6.72
C GLU A 443 7.85 -11.49 7.56
N ASP A 444 8.12 -10.20 7.33
CA ASP A 444 7.38 -9.13 7.98
C ASP A 444 5.93 -9.11 7.52
N ALA A 445 5.04 -8.80 8.44
CA ALA A 445 3.61 -8.75 8.17
C ALA A 445 3.26 -7.61 7.17
N ILE A 446 2.31 -7.88 6.29
CA ILE A 446 1.78 -6.89 5.32
C ILE A 446 0.31 -6.55 5.58
N SER A 447 -0.34 -7.25 6.47
CA SER A 447 -1.78 -7.14 6.73
C SER A 447 -2.22 -5.75 7.19
N SER A 448 -1.41 -5.04 7.94
CA SER A 448 -1.72 -3.67 8.38
C SER A 448 -1.97 -2.75 7.19
N THR A 449 -1.05 -2.75 6.23
CA THR A 449 -1.20 -1.99 4.98
C THR A 449 -2.39 -2.48 4.18
N PHE A 450 -2.51 -3.79 3.97
CA PHE A 450 -3.62 -4.39 3.22
C PHE A 450 -4.99 -3.94 3.78
N TYR A 451 -5.22 -4.10 5.09
CA TYR A 451 -6.50 -3.73 5.68
C TYR A 451 -6.72 -2.22 5.76
N THR A 452 -5.67 -1.41 5.83
CA THR A 452 -5.79 0.04 5.69
C THR A 452 -6.35 0.42 4.31
N LEU A 453 -5.87 -0.22 3.26
CA LEU A 453 -6.37 0.01 1.90
C LEU A 453 -7.79 -0.56 1.70
N VAL A 454 -8.09 -1.73 2.27
CA VAL A 454 -9.46 -2.26 2.29
C VAL A 454 -10.41 -1.27 2.94
N ASN A 455 -10.03 -0.69 4.08
CA ASN A 455 -10.84 0.29 4.80
C ASN A 455 -11.03 1.60 4.03
N LEU A 456 -10.05 2.02 3.21
CA LEU A 456 -10.15 3.23 2.39
C LEU A 456 -11.42 3.24 1.52
N THR A 457 -11.83 2.07 1.04
CA THR A 457 -13.01 1.91 0.17
C THR A 457 -14.16 1.14 0.83
N ASN A 458 -14.10 0.92 2.14
CA ASN A 458 -15.05 0.06 2.87
C ASN A 458 -15.16 -1.37 2.27
N GLY A 459 -14.05 -1.91 1.81
CA GLY A 459 -13.94 -3.24 1.21
C GLY A 459 -14.56 -3.38 -0.18
N LYS A 460 -14.93 -2.29 -0.84
CA LYS A 460 -15.62 -2.35 -2.15
C LYS A 460 -14.68 -2.51 -3.35
N LYS A 461 -13.43 -2.14 -3.21
CA LYS A 461 -12.42 -2.22 -4.26
C LYS A 461 -11.41 -3.32 -3.96
N LEU A 462 -10.86 -3.91 -5.01
CA LEU A 462 -9.73 -4.82 -4.91
C LEU A 462 -8.52 -4.10 -4.33
N VAL A 463 -7.69 -4.81 -3.58
CA VAL A 463 -6.39 -4.32 -3.10
C VAL A 463 -5.29 -5.12 -3.78
N SER A 464 -4.24 -4.45 -4.21
CA SER A 464 -3.09 -5.02 -4.92
C SER A 464 -1.77 -4.54 -4.32
N MET A 465 -0.68 -5.20 -4.68
CA MET A 465 0.69 -4.76 -4.44
C MET A 465 1.41 -4.67 -5.80
N PRO A 466 1.21 -3.58 -6.54
CA PRO A 466 1.67 -3.46 -7.93
C PRO A 466 3.19 -3.36 -8.07
N GLU A 467 3.89 -2.88 -7.03
CA GLU A 467 5.36 -2.87 -6.99
C GLU A 467 5.88 -3.37 -5.64
N ASN A 468 6.95 -4.13 -5.67
CA ASN A 468 7.69 -4.52 -4.46
C ASN A 468 9.12 -4.92 -4.81
N ASP A 469 10.04 -4.79 -3.84
CA ASP A 469 11.42 -5.19 -3.98
C ASP A 469 11.70 -6.59 -3.40
N THR A 470 10.72 -7.22 -2.78
CA THR A 470 10.84 -8.59 -2.26
C THR A 470 9.48 -9.27 -2.17
N VAL A 471 9.45 -10.55 -2.51
CA VAL A 471 8.22 -11.34 -2.42
C VAL A 471 7.85 -11.55 -0.96
N PRO A 472 6.63 -11.21 -0.52
CA PRO A 472 6.19 -11.45 0.84
C PRO A 472 6.06 -12.95 1.14
N SER A 473 6.07 -13.30 2.43
CA SER A 473 5.89 -14.68 2.86
C SER A 473 4.46 -15.16 2.58
N LEU A 474 4.33 -16.24 1.81
CA LEU A 474 3.02 -16.86 1.53
C LEU A 474 2.33 -17.32 2.81
N GLU A 475 3.08 -17.85 3.79
CA GLU A 475 2.52 -18.23 5.08
C GLU A 475 1.88 -17.03 5.79
N ASN A 476 2.53 -15.87 5.77
CA ASN A 476 1.96 -14.65 6.35
C ASN A 476 0.69 -14.23 5.62
N ILE A 477 0.70 -14.24 4.30
CA ILE A 477 -0.47 -13.89 3.48
C ILE A 477 -1.66 -14.80 3.80
N GLU A 478 -1.46 -16.12 3.87
CA GLU A 478 -2.52 -17.07 4.19
C GLU A 478 -3.10 -16.89 5.60
N ILE A 479 -2.23 -16.68 6.60
CA ILE A 479 -2.66 -16.50 8.00
C ILE A 479 -3.32 -15.15 8.19
N GLU A 480 -2.77 -14.12 7.56
CA GLU A 480 -3.25 -12.74 7.68
C GLU A 480 -4.48 -12.47 6.79
N LYS A 481 -4.82 -13.39 5.89
CA LYS A 481 -5.92 -13.23 4.94
C LYS A 481 -5.78 -11.99 4.05
N ALA A 482 -4.55 -11.70 3.65
CA ALA A 482 -4.18 -10.56 2.82
C ALA A 482 -3.92 -11.01 1.36
N ASN A 483 -4.84 -11.75 0.76
CA ASN A 483 -4.72 -12.35 -0.58
C ASN A 483 -5.93 -12.06 -1.49
#